data_337ad5ba58b056ea242bae5c5381ea78
#
_entry.id   337ad5ba58b056ea242bae5c5381ea78
#
_cell.length_a   1.000
_cell.length_b   1.000
_cell.length_c   1.000
_cell.angle_alpha   90.00
_cell.angle_beta   90.00
_cell.angle_gamma   90.00
#
_symmetry.space_group_name_H-M   'P 1'
#
loop_
_entity.id
_entity.type
_entity.pdbx_description
1 polymer ?
#
loop_
_entity_poly.entity_id
_entity_poly.type
_entity_poly.pdbx_seq_one_letter_code
_entity_poly.pdbx_strand_id
1 'polypeptide(L)'
;MNKGIVLSLYDFTGEALKPWATAGYTCHAFDIQHEGTQPDVENTQFFAGGGSITYRHADLHKVSTFKALLAEFWDADLPVVFGMAFPVCTDMAVSGAAWFKKKAAADPDFQIKAVNYAVCCSVFFDDLEVPHFIENPVSVLATKWRKPDYSFHPYEYGGYIDESQAEH
;
A
#
# COMPACT_ATOMS: atom_id res chain seq x y z
N MET A 1 -19.80 4.96 15.81
CA MET A 1 -19.40 6.14 15.00
C MET A 1 -18.18 5.76 14.20
N ASN A 2 -18.18 6.04 12.90
CA ASN A 2 -17.02 5.83 12.05
C ASN A 2 -15.88 6.78 12.48
N LYS A 3 -14.65 6.26 12.58
CA LYS A 3 -13.50 6.99 13.14
C LYS A 3 -12.67 7.73 12.10
N GLY A 4 -13.00 7.58 10.82
CA GLY A 4 -12.26 8.14 9.70
C GLY A 4 -11.91 7.09 8.66
N ILE A 5 -11.18 7.49 7.63
CA ILE A 5 -10.77 6.66 6.50
C ILE A 5 -9.30 6.26 6.62
N VAL A 6 -8.99 5.00 6.32
CA VAL A 6 -7.61 4.49 6.17
C VAL A 6 -7.43 3.98 4.74
N LEU A 7 -6.37 4.42 4.08
CA LEU A 7 -6.07 4.06 2.71
C LEU A 7 -4.85 3.13 2.65
N SER A 8 -4.96 2.06 1.85
CA SER A 8 -3.87 1.15 1.57
C SER A 8 -3.67 1.01 0.06
N LEU A 9 -2.48 1.34 -0.42
CA LEU A 9 -2.12 1.32 -1.84
C LEU A 9 -1.23 0.11 -2.14
N TYR A 10 -1.43 -0.53 -3.31
CA TYR A 10 -0.79 -1.79 -3.68
C TYR A 10 -1.08 -2.90 -2.66
N ASP A 11 -2.32 -2.97 -2.21
CA ASP A 11 -2.77 -3.93 -1.19
C ASP A 11 -3.89 -4.82 -1.73
N PHE A 12 -3.50 -5.94 -2.31
CA PHE A 12 -4.43 -6.92 -2.86
C PHE A 12 -5.21 -7.65 -1.74
N THR A 13 -4.58 -7.94 -0.63
CA THR A 13 -5.17 -8.80 0.40
C THR A 13 -5.98 -8.04 1.45
N GLY A 14 -5.67 -6.77 1.70
CA GLY A 14 -6.28 -5.96 2.75
C GLY A 14 -5.91 -6.42 4.18
N GLU A 15 -4.92 -7.32 4.34
CA GLU A 15 -4.54 -7.86 5.67
C GLU A 15 -4.10 -6.74 6.62
N ALA A 16 -3.33 -5.77 6.14
CA ALA A 16 -2.87 -4.64 6.93
C ALA A 16 -4.01 -3.73 7.42
N LEU A 17 -5.16 -3.77 6.75
CA LEU A 17 -6.34 -2.97 7.09
C LEU A 17 -7.27 -3.64 8.10
N LYS A 18 -7.19 -4.96 8.32
CA LYS A 18 -8.09 -5.70 9.22
C LYS A 18 -8.12 -5.16 10.66
N PRO A 19 -6.99 -4.82 11.29
CA PRO A 19 -7.00 -4.22 12.62
C PRO A 19 -7.74 -2.88 12.67
N TRP A 20 -7.59 -2.05 11.63
CA TRP A 20 -8.25 -0.76 11.51
C TRP A 20 -9.76 -0.92 11.34
N ALA A 21 -10.19 -1.79 10.42
CA ALA A 21 -11.61 -2.08 10.20
C ALA A 21 -12.25 -2.68 11.46
N THR A 22 -11.56 -3.60 12.15
CA THR A 22 -12.02 -4.14 13.43
C THR A 22 -12.16 -3.04 14.49
N ALA A 23 -11.31 -2.01 14.46
CA ALA A 23 -11.39 -0.87 15.36
C ALA A 23 -12.45 0.17 14.96
N GLY A 24 -13.17 0.00 13.84
CA GLY A 24 -14.29 0.85 13.42
C GLY A 24 -13.94 1.93 12.38
N TYR A 25 -12.85 1.76 11.64
CA TYR A 25 -12.49 2.65 10.52
C TYR A 25 -13.09 2.15 9.21
N THR A 26 -13.37 3.08 8.28
CA THR A 26 -13.63 2.77 6.88
C THR A 26 -12.31 2.66 6.15
N CYS A 27 -12.03 1.49 5.57
CA CYS A 27 -10.76 1.23 4.92
C CYS A 27 -10.94 0.99 3.42
N HIS A 28 -9.98 1.43 2.62
CA HIS A 28 -9.95 1.15 1.19
C HIS A 28 -8.61 0.52 0.81
N ALA A 29 -8.67 -0.67 0.21
CA ALA A 29 -7.53 -1.39 -0.36
C ALA A 29 -7.52 -1.20 -1.88
N PHE A 30 -6.46 -0.59 -2.40
CA PHE A 30 -6.30 -0.31 -3.84
C PHE A 30 -5.23 -1.21 -4.44
N ASP A 31 -5.62 -1.97 -5.46
CA ASP A 31 -4.69 -2.78 -6.25
C ASP A 31 -5.22 -2.96 -7.68
N ILE A 32 -4.32 -3.16 -8.64
CA ILE A 32 -4.68 -3.42 -10.04
C ILE A 32 -5.34 -4.80 -10.22
N GLN A 33 -5.16 -5.72 -9.27
CA GLN A 33 -5.70 -7.08 -9.31
C GLN A 33 -7.16 -7.16 -8.81
N HIS A 34 -7.70 -6.10 -8.20
CA HIS A 34 -9.11 -6.08 -7.81
C HIS A 34 -10.00 -5.98 -9.04
N GLU A 35 -11.06 -6.76 -9.08
CA GLU A 35 -12.08 -6.67 -10.11
C GLU A 35 -13.07 -5.54 -9.81
N GLY A 36 -13.55 -4.89 -10.87
CA GLY A 36 -14.48 -3.75 -10.76
C GLY A 36 -13.77 -2.41 -10.57
N THR A 37 -14.47 -1.33 -10.90
CA THR A 37 -13.91 0.04 -10.87
C THR A 37 -14.59 0.93 -9.84
N GLN A 38 -15.69 0.49 -9.25
CA GLN A 38 -16.46 1.27 -8.29
C GLN A 38 -16.60 0.52 -6.96
N PRO A 39 -16.58 1.25 -5.83
CA PRO A 39 -16.90 0.66 -4.54
C PRO A 39 -18.38 0.27 -4.53
N ASP A 40 -18.63 -1.01 -4.40
CA ASP A 40 -19.97 -1.56 -4.23
C ASP A 40 -20.02 -2.49 -3.01
N VAL A 41 -21.19 -2.97 -2.68
CA VAL A 41 -21.42 -3.82 -1.50
C VAL A 41 -20.74 -5.19 -1.65
N GLU A 42 -20.56 -5.68 -2.87
CA GLU A 42 -19.96 -6.99 -3.14
C GLU A 42 -18.44 -6.95 -2.89
N ASN A 43 -17.81 -5.80 -3.13
CA ASN A 43 -16.39 -5.60 -2.88
C ASN A 43 -16.08 -5.07 -1.47
N THR A 44 -17.04 -5.07 -0.57
CA THR A 44 -16.88 -4.55 0.79
C THR A 44 -17.06 -5.64 1.84
N GLN A 45 -16.06 -5.81 2.70
CA GLN A 45 -16.11 -6.66 3.87
C GLN A 45 -16.40 -5.81 5.11
N PHE A 46 -17.40 -6.22 5.91
CA PHE A 46 -17.78 -5.55 7.16
C PHE A 46 -17.22 -6.29 8.37
N PHE A 47 -16.86 -5.54 9.42
CA PHE A 47 -16.25 -6.03 10.63
C PHE A 47 -17.12 -5.74 11.87
N ALA A 48 -17.01 -6.58 12.90
CA ALA A 48 -17.81 -6.50 14.11
C ALA A 48 -17.69 -5.15 14.86
N GLY A 49 -16.54 -4.45 14.70
CA GLY A 49 -16.30 -3.12 15.26
C GLY A 49 -17.03 -1.97 14.54
N GLY A 50 -17.81 -2.27 13.50
CA GLY A 50 -18.55 -1.30 12.70
C GLY A 50 -17.74 -0.65 11.58
N GLY A 51 -16.50 -1.09 11.36
CA GLY A 51 -15.69 -0.66 10.22
C GLY A 51 -15.82 -1.61 9.03
N SER A 52 -15.16 -1.26 7.94
CA SER A 52 -15.22 -2.00 6.68
C SER A 52 -13.91 -1.92 5.90
N ILE A 53 -13.70 -2.88 5.00
CA ILE A 53 -12.66 -2.81 3.96
C ILE A 53 -13.36 -2.90 2.61
N THR A 54 -13.19 -1.89 1.77
CA THR A 54 -13.65 -1.90 0.39
C THR A 54 -12.43 -2.13 -0.52
N TYR A 55 -12.49 -3.19 -1.32
CA TYR A 55 -11.46 -3.55 -2.28
C TYR A 55 -11.73 -2.86 -3.61
N ARG A 56 -10.76 -2.11 -4.13
CA ARG A 56 -10.95 -1.21 -5.26
C ARG A 56 -9.87 -1.42 -6.32
N HIS A 57 -10.29 -1.60 -7.57
CA HIS A 57 -9.38 -1.63 -8.70
C HIS A 57 -8.72 -0.26 -8.90
N ALA A 58 -7.40 -0.22 -8.94
CA ALA A 58 -6.64 0.99 -9.25
C ALA A 58 -5.30 0.66 -9.92
N ASP A 59 -5.08 1.20 -11.11
CA ASP A 59 -3.78 1.16 -11.76
C ASP A 59 -2.89 2.28 -11.20
N LEU A 60 -2.20 1.98 -10.10
CA LEU A 60 -1.32 2.90 -9.39
C LEU A 60 0.02 3.16 -10.12
N HIS A 61 0.22 2.60 -11.32
CA HIS A 61 1.32 2.99 -12.19
C HIS A 61 1.01 4.27 -12.99
N LYS A 62 -0.24 4.76 -12.91
CA LYS A 62 -0.69 5.97 -13.62
C LYS A 62 -0.85 7.15 -12.67
N VAL A 63 -0.21 8.26 -12.98
CA VAL A 63 -0.37 9.52 -12.23
C VAL A 63 -1.82 10.01 -12.24
N SER A 64 -2.58 9.74 -13.30
CA SER A 64 -4.00 10.09 -13.38
C SER A 64 -4.85 9.41 -12.31
N THR A 65 -4.48 8.18 -11.90
CA THR A 65 -5.15 7.47 -10.81
C THR A 65 -4.94 8.20 -9.49
N PHE A 66 -3.72 8.60 -9.15
CA PHE A 66 -3.45 9.38 -7.95
C PHE A 66 -4.21 10.70 -7.93
N LYS A 67 -4.30 11.42 -9.06
CA LYS A 67 -5.08 12.65 -9.16
C LYS A 67 -6.57 12.41 -8.91
N ALA A 68 -7.13 11.33 -9.43
CA ALA A 68 -8.53 10.98 -9.21
C ALA A 68 -8.80 10.62 -7.74
N LEU A 69 -7.93 9.81 -7.13
CA LEU A 69 -8.03 9.46 -5.71
C LEU A 69 -7.84 10.68 -4.80
N LEU A 70 -6.91 11.58 -5.13
CA LEU A 70 -6.73 12.81 -4.37
C LEU A 70 -7.99 13.67 -4.39
N ALA A 71 -8.59 13.86 -5.57
CA ALA A 71 -9.84 14.62 -5.69
C ALA A 71 -11.00 13.96 -4.93
N GLU A 72 -11.07 12.63 -4.91
CA GLU A 72 -12.11 11.89 -4.18
C GLU A 72 -11.98 12.04 -2.66
N PHE A 73 -10.75 11.90 -2.13
CA PHE A 73 -10.53 11.85 -0.68
C PHE A 73 -10.25 13.21 -0.05
N TRP A 74 -9.92 14.24 -0.84
CA TRP A 74 -9.72 15.59 -0.33
C TRP A 74 -10.98 16.19 0.26
N ASP A 75 -12.13 15.98 -0.39
CA ASP A 75 -13.43 16.52 0.01
C ASP A 75 -14.37 15.43 0.58
N ALA A 76 -13.80 14.30 1.05
CA ALA A 76 -14.62 13.23 1.60
C ALA A 76 -15.32 13.65 2.90
N ASP A 77 -16.56 13.18 3.11
CA ASP A 77 -17.35 13.47 4.33
C ASP A 77 -16.65 13.01 5.62
N LEU A 78 -15.83 11.98 5.54
CA LEU A 78 -14.98 11.49 6.62
C LEU A 78 -13.52 11.79 6.32
N PRO A 79 -12.74 12.29 7.29
CA PRO A 79 -11.33 12.56 7.05
C PRO A 79 -10.54 11.29 6.81
N VAL A 80 -9.60 11.33 5.88
CA VAL A 80 -8.52 10.35 5.83
C VAL A 80 -7.61 10.60 7.03
N VAL A 81 -7.32 9.55 7.80
CA VAL A 81 -6.56 9.67 9.05
C VAL A 81 -5.22 8.94 9.02
N PHE A 82 -5.05 8.02 8.08
CA PHE A 82 -3.81 7.26 7.91
C PHE A 82 -3.68 6.69 6.51
N GLY A 83 -2.44 6.58 6.01
CA GLY A 83 -2.08 5.97 4.75
C GLY A 83 -1.01 4.90 4.87
N MET A 84 -1.07 3.88 4.03
CA MET A 84 -0.02 2.88 3.89
C MET A 84 0.15 2.47 2.43
N ALA A 85 1.35 2.10 2.02
CA ALA A 85 1.59 1.61 0.67
C ALA A 85 2.67 0.52 0.64
N PHE A 86 2.47 -0.44 -0.27
CA PHE A 86 3.32 -1.61 -0.50
C PHE A 86 3.74 -1.67 -1.98
N PRO A 87 4.44 -0.66 -2.52
CA PRO A 87 4.72 -0.56 -3.94
C PRO A 87 5.56 -1.73 -4.44
N VAL A 88 5.34 -2.12 -5.70
CA VAL A 88 5.99 -3.27 -6.33
C VAL A 88 7.51 -3.18 -6.21
N CYS A 89 8.12 -4.14 -5.51
CA CYS A 89 9.56 -4.15 -5.21
C CYS A 89 10.42 -4.92 -6.22
N THR A 90 9.83 -5.62 -7.20
CA THR A 90 10.52 -6.56 -8.12
C THR A 90 11.73 -5.94 -8.83
N ASP A 91 11.67 -4.65 -9.15
CA ASP A 91 12.73 -3.92 -9.85
C ASP A 91 13.63 -3.10 -8.92
N MET A 92 13.38 -3.16 -7.62
CA MET A 92 14.10 -2.39 -6.61
C MET A 92 14.84 -3.25 -5.59
N ALA A 93 14.24 -4.39 -5.19
CA ALA A 93 14.73 -5.22 -4.10
C ALA A 93 16.10 -5.85 -4.42
N VAL A 94 16.98 -5.86 -3.44
CA VAL A 94 18.34 -6.45 -3.55
C VAL A 94 18.28 -7.94 -3.90
N SER A 95 17.23 -8.66 -3.48
CA SER A 95 17.01 -10.06 -3.85
C SER A 95 16.88 -10.27 -5.37
N GLY A 96 16.48 -9.25 -6.12
CA GLY A 96 16.39 -9.26 -7.58
C GLY A 96 17.66 -8.79 -8.31
N ALA A 97 18.73 -8.42 -7.58
CA ALA A 97 19.91 -7.73 -8.15
C ALA A 97 20.61 -8.52 -9.26
N ALA A 98 20.57 -9.85 -9.25
CA ALA A 98 21.14 -10.69 -10.30
C ALA A 98 20.56 -10.41 -11.70
N TRP A 99 19.32 -9.89 -11.75
CA TRP A 99 18.61 -9.58 -12.99
C TRP A 99 18.75 -8.13 -13.44
N PHE A 100 19.28 -7.24 -12.59
CA PHE A 100 19.33 -5.78 -12.88
C PHE A 100 20.12 -5.47 -14.16
N LYS A 101 21.24 -6.15 -14.39
CA LYS A 101 22.04 -5.93 -15.62
C LYS A 101 21.24 -6.27 -16.90
N LYS A 102 20.47 -7.38 -16.87
CA LYS A 102 19.62 -7.78 -18.00
C LYS A 102 18.47 -6.82 -18.21
N LYS A 103 17.81 -6.39 -17.12
CA LYS A 103 16.71 -5.42 -17.15
C LYS A 103 17.18 -4.05 -17.66
N ALA A 104 18.32 -3.56 -17.17
CA ALA A 104 18.90 -2.30 -17.62
C ALA A 104 19.30 -2.29 -19.10
N ALA A 105 19.66 -3.42 -19.67
CA ALA A 105 19.93 -3.55 -21.10
C ALA A 105 18.65 -3.43 -21.95
N ALA A 106 17.50 -3.84 -21.41
CA ALA A 106 16.20 -3.73 -22.07
C ALA A 106 15.51 -2.38 -21.82
N ASP A 107 15.62 -1.85 -20.60
CA ASP A 107 15.09 -0.56 -20.17
C ASP A 107 16.04 0.08 -19.15
N PRO A 108 16.86 1.05 -19.55
CA PRO A 108 17.80 1.73 -18.65
C PRO A 108 17.14 2.40 -17.45
N ASP A 109 15.88 2.80 -17.59
CA ASP A 109 15.13 3.56 -16.58
C ASP A 109 14.26 2.67 -15.67
N PHE A 110 14.33 1.34 -15.78
CA PHE A 110 13.45 0.41 -15.06
C PHE A 110 13.44 0.63 -13.54
N GLN A 111 14.60 0.92 -12.93
CA GLN A 111 14.69 1.20 -11.50
C GLN A 111 14.13 2.57 -11.13
N ILE A 112 14.32 3.59 -11.98
CA ILE A 112 13.78 4.93 -11.75
C ILE A 112 12.26 4.88 -11.80
N LYS A 113 11.69 4.13 -12.76
CA LYS A 113 10.24 3.91 -12.85
C LYS A 113 9.70 3.24 -11.58
N ALA A 114 10.38 2.18 -11.11
CA ALA A 114 10.00 1.48 -9.90
C ALA A 114 10.08 2.37 -8.64
N VAL A 115 11.15 3.14 -8.48
CA VAL A 115 11.31 4.12 -7.40
C VAL A 115 10.18 5.15 -7.42
N ASN A 116 9.79 5.63 -8.61
CA ASN A 116 8.72 6.61 -8.75
C ASN A 116 7.37 6.10 -8.24
N TYR A 117 7.09 4.79 -8.27
CA TYR A 117 5.86 4.26 -7.66
C TYR A 117 5.81 4.52 -6.14
N ALA A 118 6.92 4.30 -5.44
CA ALA A 118 7.01 4.60 -4.01
C ALA A 118 6.92 6.12 -3.74
N VAL A 119 7.60 6.92 -4.56
CA VAL A 119 7.56 8.39 -4.46
C VAL A 119 6.15 8.92 -4.69
N CYS A 120 5.43 8.43 -5.70
CA CYS A 120 4.05 8.84 -5.96
C CYS A 120 3.12 8.53 -4.79
N CYS A 121 3.30 7.38 -4.12
CA CYS A 121 2.53 7.06 -2.91
C CYS A 121 2.80 8.06 -1.78
N SER A 122 4.08 8.41 -1.53
CA SER A 122 4.43 9.39 -0.49
C SER A 122 3.85 10.76 -0.80
N VAL A 123 4.03 11.25 -2.03
CA VAL A 123 3.47 12.55 -2.46
C VAL A 123 1.96 12.58 -2.31
N PHE A 124 1.26 11.51 -2.68
CA PHE A 124 -0.19 11.42 -2.53
C PHE A 124 -0.65 11.56 -1.07
N PHE A 125 0.03 10.89 -0.14
CA PHE A 125 -0.32 11.01 1.28
C PHE A 125 0.14 12.35 1.88
N ASP A 126 1.26 12.90 1.41
CA ASP A 126 1.70 14.25 1.79
C ASP A 126 0.69 15.31 1.34
N ASP A 127 0.17 15.18 0.10
CA ASP A 127 -0.88 16.08 -0.43
C ASP A 127 -2.19 15.97 0.37
N LEU A 128 -2.53 14.79 0.90
CA LEU A 128 -3.67 14.60 1.82
C LEU A 128 -3.38 15.07 3.25
N GLU A 129 -2.14 15.46 3.57
CA GLU A 129 -1.68 15.87 4.90
C GLU A 129 -1.90 14.81 5.98
N VAL A 130 -1.73 13.51 5.65
CA VAL A 130 -1.97 12.41 6.58
C VAL A 130 -0.69 11.68 6.98
N PRO A 131 -0.59 11.19 8.23
CA PRO A 131 0.47 10.26 8.62
C PRO A 131 0.45 9.01 7.75
N HIS A 132 1.61 8.57 7.30
CA HIS A 132 1.69 7.40 6.42
C HIS A 132 3.02 6.66 6.54
N PHE A 133 3.06 5.45 6.01
CA PHE A 133 4.30 4.73 5.75
C PHE A 133 4.30 4.09 4.35
N ILE A 134 5.50 3.93 3.81
CA ILE A 134 5.77 3.16 2.59
C ILE A 134 6.66 1.99 3.00
N GLU A 135 6.14 0.77 2.90
CA GLU A 135 6.92 -0.45 3.16
C GLU A 135 7.61 -0.91 1.88
N ASN A 136 8.86 -1.29 2.01
CA ASN A 136 9.61 -1.93 0.93
C ASN A 136 10.79 -2.70 1.51
N PRO A 137 11.13 -3.89 1.00
CA PRO A 137 12.31 -4.62 1.44
C PRO A 137 13.59 -3.84 1.17
N VAL A 138 14.71 -4.31 1.69
CA VAL A 138 16.03 -3.70 1.40
C VAL A 138 16.20 -3.55 -0.11
N SER A 139 16.32 -2.32 -0.56
CA SER A 139 16.19 -1.97 -1.98
C SER A 139 17.03 -0.75 -2.36
N VAL A 140 16.98 -0.41 -3.64
CA VAL A 140 17.63 0.80 -4.18
C VAL A 140 16.98 2.10 -3.71
N LEU A 141 15.84 2.07 -3.02
CA LEU A 141 15.20 3.26 -2.46
C LEU A 141 16.13 4.05 -1.55
N ALA A 142 16.95 3.37 -0.74
CA ALA A 142 17.89 4.00 0.17
C ALA A 142 18.96 4.87 -0.55
N THR A 143 19.25 4.57 -1.80
CA THR A 143 20.25 5.28 -2.61
C THR A 143 19.66 6.21 -3.68
N LYS A 144 18.43 5.90 -4.16
CA LYS A 144 17.80 6.63 -5.26
C LYS A 144 16.71 7.61 -4.80
N TRP A 145 16.22 7.44 -3.57
CA TRP A 145 15.22 8.33 -2.98
C TRP A 145 15.64 8.77 -1.57
N ARG A 146 15.41 7.95 -0.54
CA ARG A 146 15.73 8.29 0.85
C ARG A 146 16.06 7.03 1.67
N LYS A 147 16.86 7.21 2.74
CA LYS A 147 17.10 6.14 3.71
C LYS A 147 15.81 5.81 4.46
N PRO A 148 15.62 4.55 4.88
CA PRO A 148 14.48 4.18 5.71
C PRO A 148 14.54 4.90 7.07
N ASP A 149 13.38 5.30 7.58
CA ASP A 149 13.25 5.85 8.94
C ASP A 149 13.29 4.73 9.98
N TYR A 150 12.80 3.54 9.59
CA TYR A 150 12.74 2.34 10.43
C TYR A 150 13.01 1.08 9.61
N SER A 151 13.57 0.06 10.25
CA SER A 151 13.74 -1.27 9.67
C SER A 151 13.33 -2.32 10.69
N PHE A 152 12.67 -3.37 10.26
CA PHE A 152 12.25 -4.49 11.09
C PHE A 152 12.44 -5.82 10.35
N HIS A 153 12.50 -6.90 11.10
CA HIS A 153 12.48 -8.24 10.53
C HIS A 153 11.16 -8.94 10.88
N PRO A 154 10.54 -9.66 9.94
CA PRO A 154 9.25 -10.35 10.19
C PRO A 154 9.27 -11.26 11.42
N TYR A 155 10.41 -11.92 11.72
CA TYR A 155 10.54 -12.79 12.88
C TYR A 155 10.44 -12.05 14.23
N GLU A 156 10.67 -10.74 14.28
CA GLU A 156 10.52 -9.94 15.50
C GLU A 156 9.06 -9.84 15.96
N TYR A 157 8.12 -10.11 15.05
CA TYR A 157 6.68 -10.07 15.26
C TYR A 157 6.01 -11.44 15.14
N GLY A 158 6.79 -12.52 14.94
CA GLY A 158 6.31 -13.89 14.75
C GLY A 158 5.76 -14.57 16.01
N GLY A 159 5.90 -13.97 17.19
CA GLY A 159 5.40 -14.53 18.46
C GLY A 159 3.87 -14.54 18.63
N TYR A 160 3.14 -14.08 17.63
CA TYR A 160 1.66 -14.09 17.62
C TYR A 160 1.06 -15.21 16.76
N ILE A 161 1.88 -16.07 16.18
CA ILE A 161 1.40 -17.26 15.44
C ILE A 161 1.14 -18.34 16.48
N ASP A 162 -0.09 -18.79 16.59
CA ASP A 162 -0.47 -19.96 17.39
C ASP A 162 0.37 -21.16 16.94
N GLU A 163 0.97 -21.89 17.89
CA GLU A 163 1.83 -23.06 17.61
C GLU A 163 1.16 -24.08 16.70
N SER A 164 -0.20 -24.13 16.66
CA SER A 164 -0.97 -24.97 15.76
C SER A 164 -0.87 -24.60 14.27
N GLN A 165 -0.34 -23.41 13.94
CA GLN A 165 -0.17 -22.92 12.56
C GLN A 165 1.30 -22.89 12.10
N ALA A 166 2.23 -23.30 12.96
CA ALA A 166 3.68 -23.30 12.66
C ALA A 166 4.14 -24.52 11.84
N GLU A 167 3.26 -25.43 11.48
CA GLU A 167 3.56 -26.69 10.76
C GLU A 167 3.22 -26.67 9.25
N HIS A 168 3.27 -25.51 8.59
CA HIS A 168 3.10 -25.48 7.13
C HIS A 168 4.15 -24.65 6.42
#